data_da87931665d50cba748c2f46686d1abd
#
_entry.id   da87931665d50cba748c2f46686d1abd
#
_cell.length_a   1.000
_cell.length_b   1.000
_cell.length_c   1.000
_cell.angle_alpha   90.00
_cell.angle_beta   90.00
_cell.angle_gamma   90.00
#
_symmetry.space_group_name_H-M   'P 1'
#
loop_
_entity.id
_entity.type
_entity.pdbx_description
1 polymer ?
#
loop_
_entity_poly.entity_id
_entity_poly.type
_entity_poly.pdbx_seq_one_letter_code
_entity_poly.pdbx_strand_id
1 'polypeptide(L)'
;EILTGWDNLVMFGQLYHLGKKQAIARAEELLEQFSLTESARRPIKTYSGGMRRRLDLAASLIVKPKVLFLDEPTTGLDPRGRQEMWGVIQELVKGGVTLLLTTQYLEEADQLADEIAVIDHGKVIARGTSDALKKQVGGERLQIVVDHSHIAKTMEIVTRVSKNPATLDEGMRLISAPVSTGSAALIEALRELDGAGIHPLDVSLKRPSLDDVFMSLTGHAAEEVKEEAKK
;
A
#
# COMPACT_ATOMS: atom_id res chain seq x y z
N GLU A 1 28.00 -7.38 11.13
CA GLU A 1 28.18 -7.27 9.65
C GLU A 1 29.22 -8.25 9.07
N ILE A 2 30.04 -8.86 9.91
CA ILE A 2 31.06 -9.85 9.48
C ILE A 2 30.43 -11.23 9.30
N LEU A 3 29.40 -11.55 10.09
CA LEU A 3 28.69 -12.81 10.02
C LEU A 3 27.94 -12.97 8.70
N THR A 4 27.75 -14.21 8.29
CA THR A 4 26.87 -14.53 7.14
C THR A 4 25.40 -14.43 7.55
N GLY A 5 24.49 -14.36 6.58
CA GLY A 5 23.04 -14.38 6.86
C GLY A 5 22.64 -15.63 7.64
N TRP A 6 23.18 -16.78 7.29
CA TRP A 6 22.96 -18.04 8.00
C TRP A 6 23.47 -17.99 9.43
N ASP A 7 24.72 -17.55 9.65
CA ASP A 7 25.32 -17.47 11.00
C ASP A 7 24.50 -16.53 11.89
N ASN A 8 23.98 -15.42 11.34
CA ASN A 8 23.12 -14.51 12.08
C ASN A 8 21.85 -15.18 12.57
N LEU A 9 21.10 -15.86 11.70
CA LEU A 9 19.86 -16.51 12.10
C LEU A 9 20.11 -17.64 13.10
N VAL A 10 21.16 -18.45 12.90
CA VAL A 10 21.54 -19.49 13.87
C VAL A 10 21.92 -18.90 15.21
N MET A 11 22.69 -17.81 15.23
CA MET A 11 23.06 -17.09 16.45
C MET A 11 21.82 -16.57 17.18
N PHE A 12 20.90 -15.90 16.48
CA PHE A 12 19.64 -15.43 17.09
C PHE A 12 18.81 -16.60 17.64
N GLY A 13 18.70 -17.71 16.89
CA GLY A 13 18.02 -18.91 17.38
C GLY A 13 18.61 -19.40 18.70
N GLN A 14 19.93 -19.46 18.82
CA GLN A 14 20.60 -19.87 20.05
C GLN A 14 20.44 -18.85 21.18
N LEU A 15 20.49 -17.54 20.89
CA LEU A 15 20.24 -16.48 21.87
C LEU A 15 18.81 -16.55 22.43
N TYR A 16 17.85 -16.96 21.63
CA TYR A 16 16.46 -17.22 22.05
C TYR A 16 16.26 -18.65 22.62
N HIS A 17 17.35 -19.30 23.02
CA HIS A 17 17.35 -20.62 23.66
C HIS A 17 16.82 -21.79 22.81
N LEU A 18 16.83 -21.68 21.49
CA LEU A 18 16.63 -22.83 20.63
C LEU A 18 17.86 -23.74 20.69
N GLY A 19 17.65 -25.05 20.78
CA GLY A 19 18.73 -26.01 20.68
C GLY A 19 19.43 -25.89 19.30
N LYS A 20 20.76 -26.16 19.24
CA LYS A 20 21.56 -25.95 18.02
C LYS A 20 20.94 -26.57 16.77
N LYS A 21 20.39 -27.78 16.84
CA LYS A 21 19.73 -28.44 15.70
C LYS A 21 18.48 -27.67 15.26
N GLN A 22 17.66 -27.21 16.21
CA GLN A 22 16.45 -26.44 15.93
C GLN A 22 16.78 -25.07 15.36
N ALA A 23 17.79 -24.38 15.90
CA ALA A 23 18.25 -23.10 15.38
C ALA A 23 18.72 -23.20 13.92
N ILE A 24 19.47 -24.26 13.57
CA ILE A 24 19.92 -24.52 12.20
C ILE A 24 18.73 -24.76 11.28
N ALA A 25 17.84 -25.70 11.62
CA ALA A 25 16.68 -26.02 10.79
C ALA A 25 15.77 -24.78 10.58
N ARG A 26 15.58 -23.98 11.65
CA ARG A 26 14.75 -22.77 11.55
C ARG A 26 15.42 -21.67 10.72
N ALA A 27 16.73 -21.54 10.81
CA ALA A 27 17.49 -20.60 9.98
C ALA A 27 17.36 -20.96 8.48
N GLU A 28 17.46 -22.23 8.13
CA GLU A 28 17.32 -22.73 6.76
C GLU A 28 15.89 -22.48 6.23
N GLU A 29 14.86 -22.80 7.01
CA GLU A 29 13.46 -22.53 6.69
C GLU A 29 13.21 -21.03 6.39
N LEU A 30 13.73 -20.15 7.25
CA LEU A 30 13.58 -18.71 7.07
C LEU A 30 14.36 -18.17 5.87
N LEU A 31 15.58 -18.64 5.64
CA LEU A 31 16.36 -18.23 4.48
C LEU A 31 15.64 -18.59 3.16
N GLU A 32 14.98 -19.74 3.11
CA GLU A 32 14.15 -20.14 1.97
C GLU A 32 12.93 -19.26 1.85
N GLN A 33 12.16 -19.09 2.92
CA GLN A 33 10.94 -18.27 2.96
C GLN A 33 11.18 -16.83 2.50
N PHE A 34 12.35 -16.27 2.86
CA PHE A 34 12.74 -14.90 2.52
C PHE A 34 13.58 -14.78 1.23
N SER A 35 13.72 -15.87 0.45
CA SER A 35 14.51 -15.91 -0.79
C SER A 35 15.96 -15.45 -0.60
N LEU A 36 16.58 -15.86 0.49
CA LEU A 36 17.96 -15.54 0.85
C LEU A 36 18.91 -16.74 0.78
N THR A 37 18.45 -17.91 0.34
CA THR A 37 19.20 -19.17 0.33
C THR A 37 20.52 -19.06 -0.44
N GLU A 38 20.51 -18.49 -1.64
CA GLU A 38 21.72 -18.32 -2.47
C GLU A 38 22.77 -17.39 -1.82
N SER A 39 22.31 -16.45 -1.02
CA SER A 39 23.14 -15.48 -0.33
C SER A 39 23.46 -15.84 1.11
N ALA A 40 22.92 -16.97 1.61
CA ALA A 40 22.97 -17.37 3.01
C ALA A 40 24.39 -17.38 3.59
N ARG A 41 25.37 -17.79 2.80
CA ARG A 41 26.78 -17.92 3.21
C ARG A 41 27.64 -16.69 2.90
N ARG A 42 27.05 -15.63 2.36
CA ARG A 42 27.74 -14.36 2.13
C ARG A 42 27.72 -13.50 3.38
N PRO A 43 28.78 -12.72 3.68
CA PRO A 43 28.78 -11.74 4.77
C PRO A 43 27.67 -10.69 4.57
N ILE A 44 26.96 -10.34 5.66
CA ILE A 44 25.82 -9.39 5.60
C ILE A 44 26.26 -8.01 5.08
N LYS A 45 27.50 -7.60 5.28
CA LYS A 45 28.03 -6.36 4.71
C LYS A 45 27.91 -6.27 3.18
N THR A 46 27.79 -7.42 2.49
CA THR A 46 27.63 -7.50 1.03
C THR A 46 26.18 -7.58 0.57
N TYR A 47 25.22 -7.55 1.53
CA TYR A 47 23.80 -7.59 1.23
C TYR A 47 23.32 -6.21 0.74
N SER A 48 22.36 -6.21 -0.20
CA SER A 48 21.60 -4.99 -0.54
C SER A 48 20.73 -4.55 0.64
N GLY A 49 20.23 -3.32 0.63
CA GLY A 49 19.29 -2.84 1.65
C GLY A 49 18.08 -3.77 1.81
N GLY A 50 17.47 -4.17 0.68
CA GLY A 50 16.33 -5.10 0.68
C GLY A 50 16.68 -6.49 1.25
N MET A 51 17.87 -7.02 0.96
CA MET A 51 18.31 -8.28 1.54
C MET A 51 18.53 -8.18 3.05
N ARG A 52 19.08 -7.07 3.53
CA ARG A 52 19.23 -6.82 4.97
C ARG A 52 17.87 -6.75 5.64
N ARG A 53 16.93 -6.00 5.09
CA ARG A 53 15.58 -5.87 5.65
C ARG A 53 14.85 -7.21 5.73
N ARG A 54 14.97 -8.04 4.68
CA ARG A 54 14.42 -9.41 4.71
C ARG A 54 15.07 -10.28 5.78
N LEU A 55 16.37 -10.17 5.97
CA LEU A 55 17.08 -10.91 7.02
C LEU A 55 16.67 -10.44 8.42
N ASP A 56 16.48 -9.13 8.64
CA ASP A 56 16.04 -8.56 9.91
C ASP A 56 14.64 -9.08 10.29
N LEU A 57 13.72 -9.10 9.31
CA LEU A 57 12.40 -9.67 9.52
C LEU A 57 12.47 -11.18 9.78
N ALA A 58 13.30 -11.92 9.04
CA ALA A 58 13.54 -13.35 9.29
C ALA A 58 14.07 -13.60 10.71
N ALA A 59 14.99 -12.75 11.21
CA ALA A 59 15.53 -12.86 12.57
C ALA A 59 14.43 -12.65 13.63
N SER A 60 13.49 -11.74 13.42
CA SER A 60 12.37 -11.50 14.32
C SER A 60 11.40 -12.69 14.42
N LEU A 61 11.41 -13.57 13.42
CA LEU A 61 10.54 -14.75 13.30
C LEU A 61 11.20 -16.06 13.77
N ILE A 62 12.43 -16.00 14.22
CA ILE A 62 13.21 -17.20 14.57
C ILE A 62 12.51 -18.07 15.63
N VAL A 63 11.79 -17.45 16.57
CA VAL A 63 11.05 -18.10 17.66
C VAL A 63 9.55 -18.25 17.42
N LYS A 64 9.06 -17.99 16.20
CA LYS A 64 7.64 -18.06 15.85
C LYS A 64 6.76 -17.25 16.83
N PRO A 65 6.92 -15.93 16.93
CA PRO A 65 6.15 -15.12 17.87
C PRO A 65 4.66 -15.15 17.52
N LYS A 66 3.78 -15.03 18.53
CA LYS A 66 2.33 -14.84 18.32
C LYS A 66 1.96 -13.42 17.93
N VAL A 67 2.78 -12.44 18.35
CA VAL A 67 2.61 -11.02 18.06
C VAL A 67 3.91 -10.48 17.50
N LEU A 68 3.83 -9.75 16.41
CA LEU A 68 4.95 -9.13 15.72
C LEU A 68 4.72 -7.61 15.60
N PHE A 69 5.74 -6.84 15.94
CA PHE A 69 5.75 -5.39 15.78
C PHE A 69 6.71 -5.04 14.65
N LEU A 70 6.19 -4.39 13.61
CA LEU A 70 7.01 -3.92 12.48
C LEU A 70 6.90 -2.41 12.37
N ASP A 71 8.05 -1.77 12.44
CA ASP A 71 8.16 -0.33 12.28
C ASP A 71 8.72 -0.02 10.90
N GLU A 72 7.87 0.54 10.02
CA GLU A 72 8.19 0.89 8.64
C GLU A 72 8.94 -0.22 7.86
N PRO A 73 8.38 -1.44 7.74
CA PRO A 73 9.13 -2.61 7.28
C PRO A 73 9.62 -2.51 5.84
N THR A 74 9.01 -1.68 5.00
CA THR A 74 9.35 -1.57 3.57
C THR A 74 10.05 -0.26 3.20
N THR A 75 10.40 0.57 4.17
CA THR A 75 11.16 1.81 3.91
C THR A 75 12.50 1.51 3.27
N GLY A 76 12.82 2.25 2.17
CA GLY A 76 14.06 2.07 1.41
C GLY A 76 14.05 0.86 0.45
N LEU A 77 12.90 0.20 0.27
CA LEU A 77 12.75 -0.85 -0.75
C LEU A 77 12.19 -0.27 -2.05
N ASP A 78 12.64 -0.82 -3.16
CA ASP A 78 12.03 -0.58 -4.47
C ASP A 78 10.60 -1.15 -4.54
N PRO A 79 9.76 -0.76 -5.51
CA PRO A 79 8.38 -1.22 -5.60
C PRO A 79 8.24 -2.75 -5.62
N ARG A 80 9.16 -3.45 -6.30
CA ARG A 80 9.15 -4.91 -6.34
C ARG A 80 9.48 -5.52 -4.98
N GLY A 81 10.51 -4.99 -4.31
CA GLY A 81 10.91 -5.42 -2.97
C GLY A 81 9.80 -5.20 -1.94
N ARG A 82 9.02 -4.12 -2.07
CA ARG A 82 7.83 -3.88 -1.22
C ARG A 82 6.77 -4.97 -1.42
N GLN A 83 6.42 -5.26 -2.67
CA GLN A 83 5.43 -6.30 -2.98
C GLN A 83 5.86 -7.69 -2.48
N GLU A 84 7.13 -8.05 -2.65
CA GLU A 84 7.68 -9.30 -2.12
C GLU A 84 7.57 -9.34 -0.60
N MET A 85 7.89 -8.24 0.09
CA MET A 85 7.77 -8.13 1.56
C MET A 85 6.31 -8.22 2.03
N TRP A 86 5.37 -7.56 1.36
CA TRP A 86 3.93 -7.67 1.67
C TRP A 86 3.45 -9.10 1.55
N GLY A 87 3.87 -9.83 0.52
CA GLY A 87 3.54 -11.25 0.37
C GLY A 87 3.99 -12.08 1.58
N VAL A 88 5.22 -11.87 2.06
CA VAL A 88 5.73 -12.54 3.26
C VAL A 88 4.92 -12.18 4.50
N ILE A 89 4.62 -10.90 4.70
CA ILE A 89 3.83 -10.43 5.86
C ILE A 89 2.41 -11.03 5.82
N GLN A 90 1.77 -11.06 4.66
CA GLN A 90 0.43 -11.66 4.51
C GLN A 90 0.44 -13.17 4.86
N GLU A 91 1.46 -13.91 4.43
CA GLU A 91 1.57 -15.33 4.78
C GLU A 91 1.78 -15.55 6.28
N LEU A 92 2.51 -14.66 6.98
CA LEU A 92 2.65 -14.70 8.43
C LEU A 92 1.32 -14.48 9.14
N VAL A 93 0.55 -13.48 8.71
CA VAL A 93 -0.77 -13.18 9.29
C VAL A 93 -1.74 -14.34 9.03
N LYS A 94 -1.78 -14.89 7.82
CA LYS A 94 -2.55 -16.11 7.51
C LYS A 94 -2.14 -17.30 8.39
N GLY A 95 -0.86 -17.39 8.75
CA GLY A 95 -0.32 -18.38 9.69
C GLY A 95 -0.71 -18.15 11.15
N GLY A 96 -1.50 -17.11 11.46
CA GLY A 96 -2.02 -16.81 12.80
C GLY A 96 -1.16 -15.86 13.63
N VAL A 97 -0.19 -15.18 13.05
CA VAL A 97 0.59 -14.13 13.72
C VAL A 97 -0.25 -12.86 13.78
N THR A 98 -0.39 -12.27 14.96
CA THR A 98 -0.99 -10.93 15.11
C THR A 98 0.08 -9.88 14.82
N LEU A 99 -0.21 -8.96 13.90
CA LEU A 99 0.72 -7.93 13.46
C LEU A 99 0.28 -6.55 13.94
N LEU A 100 1.21 -5.80 14.53
CA LEU A 100 1.12 -4.34 14.62
C LEU A 100 2.16 -3.73 13.70
N LEU A 101 1.69 -2.99 12.70
CA LEU A 101 2.51 -2.37 11.67
C LEU A 101 2.41 -0.85 11.78
N THR A 102 3.54 -0.14 11.75
CA THR A 102 3.56 1.29 11.47
C THR A 102 4.07 1.53 10.06
N THR A 103 3.49 2.47 9.35
CA THR A 103 3.93 2.84 8.02
C THR A 103 3.50 4.26 7.67
N GLN A 104 4.30 4.92 6.85
CA GLN A 104 3.95 6.16 6.17
C GLN A 104 3.38 5.93 4.75
N TYR A 105 3.47 4.69 4.26
CA TYR A 105 2.92 4.32 2.95
C TYR A 105 1.48 3.87 3.09
N LEU A 106 0.55 4.70 2.66
CA LEU A 106 -0.89 4.43 2.77
C LEU A 106 -1.31 3.21 1.95
N GLU A 107 -0.63 2.94 0.82
CA GLU A 107 -0.82 1.72 0.04
C GLU A 107 -0.47 0.45 0.83
N GLU A 108 0.61 0.49 1.65
CA GLU A 108 0.98 -0.63 2.53
C GLU A 108 -0.10 -0.91 3.57
N ALA A 109 -0.63 0.14 4.20
CA ALA A 109 -1.75 0.00 5.14
C ALA A 109 -3.00 -0.57 4.45
N ASP A 110 -3.30 -0.14 3.23
CA ASP A 110 -4.44 -0.61 2.44
C ASP A 110 -4.33 -2.11 2.10
N GLN A 111 -3.12 -2.60 1.83
CA GLN A 111 -2.87 -3.99 1.43
C GLN A 111 -2.74 -4.97 2.60
N LEU A 112 -2.29 -4.51 3.76
CA LEU A 112 -1.89 -5.39 4.86
C LEU A 112 -2.78 -5.32 6.10
N ALA A 113 -3.48 -4.20 6.33
CA ALA A 113 -4.16 -3.98 7.59
C ALA A 113 -5.64 -4.36 7.54
N ASP A 114 -6.09 -5.15 8.51
CA ASP A 114 -7.52 -5.38 8.78
C ASP A 114 -8.16 -4.14 9.42
N GLU A 115 -7.40 -3.42 10.26
CA GLU A 115 -7.83 -2.20 10.92
C GLU A 115 -6.70 -1.16 10.89
N ILE A 116 -7.05 0.08 10.56
CA ILE A 116 -6.13 1.20 10.42
C ILE A 116 -6.45 2.26 11.48
N ALA A 117 -5.43 2.78 12.14
CA ALA A 117 -5.51 3.97 12.98
C ALA A 117 -4.63 5.07 12.36
N VAL A 118 -5.25 6.18 11.96
CA VAL A 118 -4.55 7.36 11.45
C VAL A 118 -4.12 8.23 12.62
N ILE A 119 -2.83 8.51 12.71
CA ILE A 119 -2.24 9.32 13.79
C ILE A 119 -1.75 10.63 13.19
N ASP A 120 -2.19 11.75 13.78
CA ASP A 120 -1.71 13.08 13.47
C ASP A 120 -1.47 13.87 14.76
N HIS A 121 -0.34 14.60 14.84
CA HIS A 121 0.07 15.36 16.03
C HIS A 121 -0.11 14.59 17.36
N GLY A 122 0.25 13.31 17.37
CA GLY A 122 0.19 12.44 18.55
C GLY A 122 -1.22 12.00 18.97
N LYS A 123 -2.23 12.19 18.12
CA LYS A 123 -3.61 11.79 18.36
C LYS A 123 -4.12 10.87 17.26
N VAL A 124 -4.94 9.90 17.64
CA VAL A 124 -5.70 9.11 16.67
C VAL A 124 -6.84 9.97 16.15
N ILE A 125 -6.80 10.34 14.86
CA ILE A 125 -7.80 11.19 14.20
C ILE A 125 -8.85 10.39 13.42
N ALA A 126 -8.55 9.14 13.05
CA ALA A 126 -9.50 8.22 12.45
C ALA A 126 -9.11 6.77 12.76
N ARG A 127 -10.11 5.87 12.79
CA ARG A 127 -9.90 4.43 12.99
C ARG A 127 -10.97 3.63 12.26
N GLY A 128 -10.59 2.53 11.61
CA GLY A 128 -11.52 1.62 10.95
C GLY A 128 -10.83 0.73 9.92
N THR A 129 -11.62 -0.06 9.20
CA THR A 129 -11.13 -0.79 8.03
C THR A 129 -10.82 0.18 6.89
N SER A 130 -9.96 -0.20 5.95
CA SER A 130 -9.66 0.61 4.76
C SER A 130 -10.94 1.06 4.04
N ASP A 131 -11.88 0.15 3.79
CA ASP A 131 -13.16 0.46 3.14
C ASP A 131 -14.03 1.45 3.96
N ALA A 132 -14.05 1.31 5.29
CA ALA A 132 -14.81 2.21 6.15
C ALA A 132 -14.23 3.63 6.12
N LEU A 133 -12.91 3.76 6.15
CA LEU A 133 -12.23 5.06 6.05
C LEU A 133 -12.43 5.71 4.69
N LYS A 134 -12.28 4.97 3.60
CA LYS A 134 -12.51 5.46 2.23
C LYS A 134 -13.94 5.97 2.01
N LYS A 135 -14.94 5.31 2.61
CA LYS A 135 -16.34 5.76 2.54
C LYS A 135 -16.59 7.10 3.24
N GLN A 136 -15.80 7.49 4.23
CA GLN A 136 -15.96 8.76 4.95
C GLN A 136 -15.61 9.98 4.08
N VAL A 137 -14.71 9.82 3.10
CA VAL A 137 -14.22 10.93 2.26
C VAL A 137 -15.08 11.17 1.02
N GLY A 138 -15.99 10.26 0.73
CA GLY A 138 -16.92 10.35 -0.39
C GLY A 138 -17.02 9.03 -1.14
N GLY A 139 -18.04 8.95 -2.01
CA GLY A 139 -18.26 7.78 -2.86
C GLY A 139 -17.26 7.68 -4.01
N GLU A 140 -17.49 6.68 -4.85
CA GLU A 140 -16.78 6.55 -6.13
C GLU A 140 -16.95 7.83 -6.97
N ARG A 141 -15.93 8.19 -7.73
CA ARG A 141 -15.95 9.35 -8.64
C ARG A 141 -15.89 8.88 -10.07
N LEU A 142 -16.86 9.31 -10.85
CA LEU A 142 -16.84 9.17 -12.30
C LEU A 142 -15.83 10.19 -12.85
N GLN A 143 -14.87 9.72 -13.65
CA GLN A 143 -13.84 10.54 -14.27
C GLN A 143 -13.88 10.31 -15.79
N ILE A 144 -13.92 11.41 -16.56
CA ILE A 144 -14.01 11.36 -18.02
C ILE A 144 -13.05 12.41 -18.61
N VAL A 145 -12.22 11.97 -19.53
CA VAL A 145 -11.32 12.84 -20.31
C VAL A 145 -11.87 12.97 -21.73
N VAL A 146 -12.01 14.21 -22.21
CA VAL A 146 -12.51 14.50 -23.55
C VAL A 146 -11.69 15.57 -24.25
N ASP A 147 -11.91 15.74 -25.54
CA ASP A 147 -11.34 16.87 -26.27
C ASP A 147 -11.93 18.22 -25.81
N HIS A 148 -11.17 19.29 -25.95
CA HIS A 148 -11.55 20.64 -25.52
C HIS A 148 -12.93 21.07 -26.06
N SER A 149 -13.26 20.69 -27.28
CA SER A 149 -14.56 21.01 -27.94
C SER A 149 -15.77 20.40 -27.24
N HIS A 150 -15.55 19.34 -26.45
CA HIS A 150 -16.64 18.57 -25.82
C HIS A 150 -16.76 18.79 -24.30
N ILE A 151 -15.86 19.56 -23.68
CA ILE A 151 -15.81 19.77 -22.23
C ILE A 151 -17.14 20.26 -21.67
N ALA A 152 -17.69 21.32 -22.22
CA ALA A 152 -18.95 21.93 -21.72
C ALA A 152 -20.10 20.94 -21.75
N LYS A 153 -20.27 20.21 -22.86
CA LYS A 153 -21.34 19.24 -23.00
C LYS A 153 -21.16 18.01 -22.13
N THR A 154 -19.91 17.54 -21.98
CA THR A 154 -19.58 16.43 -21.08
C THR A 154 -19.84 16.81 -19.62
N MET A 155 -19.53 18.04 -19.20
CA MET A 155 -19.83 18.52 -17.85
C MET A 155 -21.35 18.49 -17.55
N GLU A 156 -22.19 18.92 -18.50
CA GLU A 156 -23.64 18.83 -18.37
C GLU A 156 -24.11 17.38 -18.16
N ILE A 157 -23.60 16.46 -19.00
CA ILE A 157 -23.94 15.03 -18.93
C ILE A 157 -23.52 14.45 -17.61
N VAL A 158 -22.25 14.65 -17.21
CA VAL A 158 -21.69 14.12 -15.96
C VAL A 158 -22.43 14.66 -14.73
N THR A 159 -22.76 15.97 -14.71
CA THR A 159 -23.55 16.56 -13.63
C THR A 159 -24.94 15.94 -13.53
N ARG A 160 -25.61 15.71 -14.67
CA ARG A 160 -26.93 15.09 -14.69
C ARG A 160 -26.93 13.65 -14.22
N VAL A 161 -25.99 12.83 -14.72
CA VAL A 161 -25.85 11.41 -14.38
C VAL A 161 -25.44 11.22 -12.93
N SER A 162 -24.48 12.01 -12.45
CA SER A 162 -23.98 11.91 -11.08
C SER A 162 -24.94 12.50 -10.04
N LYS A 163 -25.86 13.36 -10.48
CA LYS A 163 -26.71 14.21 -9.61
C LYS A 163 -25.91 15.11 -8.66
N ASN A 164 -24.65 15.35 -8.98
CA ASN A 164 -23.72 16.16 -8.22
C ASN A 164 -22.98 17.10 -9.17
N PRO A 165 -22.50 18.25 -8.69
CA PRO A 165 -21.68 19.16 -9.49
C PRO A 165 -20.43 18.46 -10.02
N ALA A 166 -20.19 18.54 -11.32
CA ALA A 166 -18.95 18.10 -11.93
C ALA A 166 -17.88 19.17 -11.77
N THR A 167 -16.62 18.74 -11.56
CA THR A 167 -15.44 19.58 -11.53
C THR A 167 -14.58 19.32 -12.75
N LEU A 168 -13.90 20.36 -13.26
CA LEU A 168 -12.99 20.29 -14.39
C LEU A 168 -11.55 20.57 -13.93
N ASP A 169 -10.64 19.68 -14.28
CA ASP A 169 -9.21 19.96 -14.33
C ASP A 169 -8.85 20.32 -15.77
N GLU A 170 -8.61 21.59 -16.03
CA GLU A 170 -8.33 22.10 -17.38
C GLU A 170 -7.03 21.54 -17.96
N GLY A 171 -5.99 21.34 -17.10
CA GLY A 171 -4.69 20.82 -17.53
C GLY A 171 -4.76 19.40 -18.07
N MET A 172 -5.54 18.56 -17.40
CA MET A 172 -5.76 17.16 -17.79
C MET A 172 -7.02 16.97 -18.67
N ARG A 173 -7.83 18.00 -18.86
CA ARG A 173 -9.15 17.90 -19.52
C ARG A 173 -10.05 16.86 -18.84
N LEU A 174 -9.87 16.69 -17.52
CA LEU A 174 -10.51 15.68 -16.71
C LEU A 174 -11.75 16.24 -16.05
N ILE A 175 -12.90 15.69 -16.39
CA ILE A 175 -14.19 15.99 -15.76
C ILE A 175 -14.45 14.93 -14.70
N SER A 176 -14.74 15.35 -13.48
CA SER A 176 -14.91 14.45 -12.34
C SER A 176 -16.13 14.81 -11.52
N ALA A 177 -16.95 13.82 -11.17
CA ALA A 177 -18.07 14.00 -10.24
C ALA A 177 -18.23 12.80 -9.30
N PRO A 178 -18.64 13.01 -8.04
CA PRO A 178 -18.96 11.92 -7.14
C PRO A 178 -20.23 11.20 -7.61
N VAL A 179 -20.24 9.85 -7.51
CA VAL A 179 -21.39 9.01 -7.89
C VAL A 179 -21.72 8.03 -6.77
N SER A 180 -23.01 7.79 -6.55
CA SER A 180 -23.49 6.85 -5.52
C SER A 180 -23.75 5.45 -6.07
N THR A 181 -23.92 5.32 -7.38
CA THR A 181 -24.34 4.07 -8.06
C THR A 181 -23.21 3.42 -8.88
N GLY A 182 -21.98 3.90 -8.72
CA GLY A 182 -20.76 3.29 -9.29
C GLY A 182 -20.88 2.94 -10.77
N SER A 183 -20.83 1.65 -11.09
CA SER A 183 -20.85 1.15 -12.47
C SER A 183 -22.13 1.52 -13.25
N ALA A 184 -23.28 1.69 -12.59
CA ALA A 184 -24.51 2.11 -13.26
C ALA A 184 -24.38 3.54 -13.80
N ALA A 185 -23.82 4.46 -13.01
CA ALA A 185 -23.56 5.83 -13.43
C ALA A 185 -22.56 5.88 -14.60
N LEU A 186 -21.54 5.03 -14.58
CA LEU A 186 -20.58 4.90 -15.68
C LEU A 186 -21.25 4.48 -16.98
N ILE A 187 -22.09 3.45 -16.94
CA ILE A 187 -22.83 2.95 -18.12
C ILE A 187 -23.79 4.02 -18.66
N GLU A 188 -24.48 4.72 -17.76
CA GLU A 188 -25.42 5.79 -18.15
C GLU A 188 -24.66 6.96 -18.80
N ALA A 189 -23.54 7.40 -18.22
CA ALA A 189 -22.72 8.44 -18.80
C ALA A 189 -22.19 8.08 -20.20
N LEU A 190 -21.72 6.85 -20.39
CA LEU A 190 -21.24 6.38 -21.69
C LEU A 190 -22.36 6.38 -22.75
N ARG A 191 -23.58 5.95 -22.40
CA ARG A 191 -24.73 5.97 -23.32
C ARG A 191 -25.12 7.40 -23.73
N GLU A 192 -25.10 8.33 -22.76
CA GLU A 192 -25.44 9.73 -23.07
C GLU A 192 -24.37 10.42 -23.92
N LEU A 193 -23.09 10.12 -23.66
CA LEU A 193 -21.96 10.61 -24.46
C LEU A 193 -22.05 10.10 -25.91
N ASP A 194 -22.29 8.80 -26.08
CA ASP A 194 -22.46 8.19 -27.40
C ASP A 194 -23.64 8.79 -28.14
N GLY A 195 -24.79 8.95 -27.49
CA GLY A 195 -25.97 9.62 -28.04
C GLY A 195 -25.75 11.09 -28.42
N ALA A 196 -24.78 11.76 -27.82
CA ALA A 196 -24.33 13.11 -28.14
C ALA A 196 -23.20 13.16 -29.20
N GLY A 197 -22.75 12.00 -29.69
CA GLY A 197 -21.64 11.90 -30.65
C GLY A 197 -20.29 12.24 -30.03
N ILE A 198 -20.15 12.13 -28.69
CA ILE A 198 -18.93 12.43 -27.97
C ILE A 198 -18.20 11.12 -27.65
N HIS A 199 -16.99 10.97 -28.16
CA HIS A 199 -16.12 9.83 -27.90
C HIS A 199 -15.08 10.23 -26.86
N PRO A 200 -15.19 9.75 -25.59
CA PRO A 200 -14.23 10.09 -24.56
C PRO A 200 -12.86 9.47 -24.87
N LEU A 201 -11.80 10.18 -24.47
CA LEU A 201 -10.42 9.72 -24.60
C LEU A 201 -10.07 8.71 -23.50
N ASP A 202 -10.63 8.92 -22.31
CA ASP A 202 -10.52 8.00 -21.19
C ASP A 202 -11.76 8.10 -20.30
N VAL A 203 -12.16 6.99 -19.72
CA VAL A 203 -13.27 6.91 -18.75
C VAL A 203 -12.91 5.96 -17.64
N SER A 204 -13.04 6.44 -16.41
CA SER A 204 -12.76 5.62 -15.23
C SER A 204 -13.72 5.88 -14.09
N LEU A 205 -13.87 4.89 -13.23
CA LEU A 205 -14.55 5.00 -11.95
C LEU A 205 -13.49 4.92 -10.86
N LYS A 206 -13.11 6.07 -10.31
CA LYS A 206 -12.09 6.14 -9.27
C LYS A 206 -12.72 5.93 -7.90
N ARG A 207 -12.24 4.94 -7.17
CA ARG A 207 -12.53 4.79 -5.74
C ARG A 207 -11.61 5.68 -4.93
N PRO A 208 -12.08 6.26 -3.82
CA PRO A 208 -11.20 6.99 -2.91
C PRO A 208 -10.02 6.11 -2.47
N SER A 209 -8.85 6.69 -2.41
CA SER A 209 -7.66 6.08 -1.82
C SER A 209 -7.56 6.43 -0.33
N LEU A 210 -6.66 5.78 0.40
CA LEU A 210 -6.32 6.22 1.76
C LEU A 210 -5.60 7.58 1.77
N ASP A 211 -4.92 7.95 0.67
CA ASP A 211 -4.36 9.30 0.51
C ASP A 211 -5.45 10.37 0.50
N ASP A 212 -6.56 10.11 -0.22
CA ASP A 212 -7.72 11.01 -0.21
C ASP A 212 -8.31 11.13 1.21
N VAL A 213 -8.32 10.03 1.97
CA VAL A 213 -8.76 10.03 3.38
C VAL A 213 -7.83 10.90 4.22
N PHE A 214 -6.52 10.67 4.12
CA PHE A 214 -5.51 11.41 4.89
C PHE A 214 -5.58 12.90 4.58
N MET A 215 -5.60 13.28 3.30
CA MET A 215 -5.76 14.67 2.85
C MET A 215 -7.02 15.35 3.41
N SER A 216 -8.14 14.63 3.42
CA SER A 216 -9.41 15.15 3.93
C SER A 216 -9.37 15.38 5.44
N LEU A 217 -8.67 14.54 6.18
CA LEU A 217 -8.61 14.60 7.65
C LEU A 217 -7.56 15.58 8.16
N THR A 218 -6.42 15.68 7.49
CA THR A 218 -5.27 16.51 7.94
C THR A 218 -5.15 17.84 7.21
N GLY A 219 -5.72 17.96 6.03
CA GLY A 219 -5.59 19.15 5.16
C GLY A 219 -4.24 19.21 4.42
N HIS A 220 -3.36 18.22 4.58
CA HIS A 220 -2.07 18.11 3.86
C HIS A 220 -1.84 16.70 3.36
N ALA A 221 -1.04 16.57 2.29
CA ALA A 221 -0.62 15.27 1.79
C ALA A 221 0.23 14.52 2.84
N ALA A 222 0.17 13.20 2.82
CA ALA A 222 1.16 12.40 3.54
C ALA A 222 2.57 12.83 3.07
N GLU A 223 3.52 12.97 4.00
CA GLU A 223 4.88 13.38 3.65
C GLU A 223 5.50 12.34 2.71
N GLU A 224 5.69 12.71 1.45
CA GLU A 224 6.61 12.00 0.57
C GLU A 224 8.02 12.26 1.07
N VAL A 225 8.65 11.27 1.68
CA VAL A 225 10.08 11.35 1.97
C VAL A 225 10.82 11.46 0.64
N LYS A 226 11.24 12.67 0.30
CA LYS A 226 12.26 12.88 -0.72
C LYS A 226 13.50 12.15 -0.21
N GLU A 227 13.83 11.01 -0.81
CA GLU A 227 15.16 10.43 -0.69
C GLU A 227 16.15 11.51 -1.17
N GLU A 228 16.72 12.24 -0.21
CA GLU A 228 17.93 13.00 -0.49
C GLU A 228 19.00 11.98 -0.85
N ALA A 229 19.29 11.89 -2.13
CA ALA A 229 20.46 11.24 -2.66
C ALA A 229 21.68 11.92 -2.01
N LYS A 230 22.15 11.39 -0.90
CA LYS A 230 23.46 11.72 -0.38
C LYS A 230 24.48 11.11 -1.32
N LYS A 231 25.12 12.03 -2.07
CA LYS A 231 26.37 11.79 -2.83
C LYS A 231 27.47 11.16 -1.95
#